data_a9f113b789a42c5812f393704ff29900
#
_entry.id   a9f113b789a42c5812f393704ff29900
#
_cell.length_a   1.000
_cell.length_b   1.000
_cell.length_c   1.000
_cell.angle_alpha   90.00
_cell.angle_beta   90.00
_cell.angle_gamma   90.00
#
_symmetry.space_group_name_H-M   'P 1'
#
loop_
_entity.id
_entity.type
_entity.pdbx_description
1 polymer ?
#
loop_
_entity_poly.entity_id
_entity_poly.type
_entity_poly.pdbx_seq_one_letter_code
_entity_poly.pdbx_strand_id
1 'polypeptide(L)'
;LAVMTELPLVVVDVQRAGPSTGIPTKTEQTDLNQALYGRNGECPMVVMAAHSPAGCFDAAFNAAKIALEHMTPVLLLTEGFLGNGSEPWHIPSMKDYPKIVPPFAQPNTEYKPFQRDPETLARKWAVPGMAGCEHRVGGLEKNHNGVLSSDPLNHAVMVKERDEKVQKVADYIPGLEVNGPESGKLLLVGWGGTFGHLLSAVQEVRASGAEISFAH
;
A
#
# COMPACT_ATOMS: atom_id res chain seq x y z
N LEU A 1 9.14 -4.38 12.20
CA LEU A 1 10.26 -5.13 11.65
C LEU A 1 10.31 -5.01 10.13
N ALA A 2 9.25 -5.34 9.38
CA ALA A 2 9.24 -5.34 7.91
C ALA A 2 9.64 -3.98 7.30
N VAL A 3 9.20 -2.87 7.87
CA VAL A 3 9.62 -1.51 7.44
C VAL A 3 11.12 -1.31 7.62
N MET A 4 11.68 -1.68 8.79
CA MET A 4 13.11 -1.53 9.08
C MET A 4 13.99 -2.42 8.18
N THR A 5 13.53 -3.62 7.89
CA THR A 5 14.27 -4.57 7.03
C THR A 5 13.97 -4.38 5.55
N GLU A 6 12.99 -3.56 5.23
CA GLU A 6 12.52 -3.29 3.86
C GLU A 6 12.24 -4.59 3.10
N LEU A 7 11.44 -5.44 3.72
CA LEU A 7 10.99 -6.70 3.12
C LEU A 7 9.55 -6.60 2.62
N PRO A 8 9.24 -7.24 1.50
CA PRO A 8 7.88 -7.28 0.98
C PRO A 8 6.96 -8.05 1.93
N LEU A 9 5.85 -7.45 2.27
CA LEU A 9 4.80 -8.03 3.10
C LEU A 9 3.47 -7.36 2.77
N VAL A 10 2.42 -8.13 2.62
CA VAL A 10 1.05 -7.60 2.60
C VAL A 10 0.36 -8.02 3.88
N VAL A 11 -0.13 -7.04 4.62
CA VAL A 11 -0.97 -7.25 5.81
C VAL A 11 -2.39 -6.85 5.46
N VAL A 12 -3.32 -7.79 5.50
CA VAL A 12 -4.75 -7.52 5.29
C VAL A 12 -5.39 -7.26 6.64
N ASP A 13 -5.94 -6.08 6.80
CA ASP A 13 -6.72 -5.69 7.97
C ASP A 13 -8.20 -5.62 7.59
N VAL A 14 -8.98 -6.53 8.17
CA VAL A 14 -10.43 -6.61 7.97
C VAL A 14 -11.11 -5.80 9.06
N GLN A 15 -11.32 -4.53 8.80
CA GLN A 15 -11.84 -3.58 9.77
C GLN A 15 -13.25 -3.94 10.26
N ARG A 16 -13.49 -3.66 11.50
CA ARG A 16 -14.83 -3.66 12.11
C ARG A 16 -14.87 -2.77 13.34
N ALA A 17 -16.08 -2.42 13.79
CA ALA A 17 -16.24 -1.59 14.97
C ALA A 17 -15.56 -2.22 16.19
N GLY A 18 -14.79 -1.39 16.89
CA GLY A 18 -14.15 -1.72 18.18
C GLY A 18 -14.97 -1.24 19.37
N PRO A 19 -14.39 -1.33 20.59
CA PRO A 19 -13.17 -2.06 20.90
C PRO A 19 -13.37 -3.59 20.89
N SER A 20 -12.27 -4.34 20.77
CA SER A 20 -12.28 -5.80 20.64
C SER A 20 -13.13 -6.26 19.44
N THR A 21 -14.05 -7.21 19.63
CA THR A 21 -14.94 -7.73 18.58
C THR A 21 -15.94 -6.69 18.08
N GLY A 22 -16.29 -5.70 18.87
CA GLY A 22 -17.17 -4.60 18.52
C GLY A 22 -18.55 -5.03 18.02
N ILE A 23 -19.09 -4.31 17.06
CA ILE A 23 -20.38 -4.60 16.42
C ILE A 23 -20.15 -5.54 15.22
N PRO A 24 -20.65 -6.78 15.25
CA PRO A 24 -20.39 -7.74 14.19
C PRO A 24 -21.13 -7.37 12.90
N THR A 25 -20.56 -7.70 11.76
CA THR A 25 -21.16 -7.60 10.42
C THR A 25 -21.62 -6.19 9.98
N LYS A 26 -21.15 -5.15 10.65
CA LYS A 26 -21.44 -3.76 10.30
C LYS A 26 -20.23 -3.09 9.68
N THR A 27 -20.51 -2.13 8.79
CA THR A 27 -19.51 -1.29 8.15
C THR A 27 -18.79 -0.44 9.18
N GLU A 28 -17.47 -0.46 9.15
CA GLU A 28 -16.64 0.38 10.00
C GLU A 28 -15.25 0.54 9.35
N GLN A 29 -14.70 1.74 9.39
CA GLN A 29 -13.39 2.08 8.82
C GLN A 29 -12.57 2.92 9.81
N THR A 30 -12.48 2.48 11.07
CA THR A 30 -11.79 3.18 12.16
C THR A 30 -10.28 2.98 12.17
N ASP A 31 -9.74 2.02 11.42
CA ASP A 31 -8.34 1.62 11.51
C ASP A 31 -7.39 2.43 10.60
N LEU A 32 -7.91 3.33 9.76
CA LEU A 32 -7.09 4.12 8.84
C LEU A 32 -6.00 4.94 9.57
N ASN A 33 -6.34 5.64 10.63
CA ASN A 33 -5.36 6.43 11.39
C ASN A 33 -4.34 5.54 12.10
N GLN A 34 -4.75 4.38 12.60
CA GLN A 34 -3.85 3.38 13.15
C GLN A 34 -2.93 2.81 12.07
N ALA A 35 -3.45 2.54 10.88
CA ALA A 35 -2.68 2.07 9.74
C ALA A 35 -1.64 3.10 9.27
N LEU A 36 -1.97 4.38 9.28
CA LEU A 36 -1.07 5.45 8.88
C LEU A 36 -0.07 5.84 9.98
N TYR A 37 -0.53 5.97 11.24
CA TYR A 37 0.23 6.62 12.32
C TYR A 37 0.40 5.77 13.59
N GLY A 38 -0.25 4.63 13.69
CA GLY A 38 -0.37 3.85 14.93
C GLY A 38 0.83 2.96 15.29
N ARG A 39 2.00 3.16 14.69
CA ARG A 39 3.23 2.39 14.98
C ARG A 39 4.25 3.23 15.72
N ASN A 40 5.26 2.59 16.31
CA ASN A 40 6.34 3.31 16.97
C ASN A 40 7.38 3.78 15.96
N GLY A 41 7.94 4.97 16.21
CA GLY A 41 8.98 5.59 15.40
C GLY A 41 8.53 5.96 13.99
N GLU A 42 9.48 6.30 13.15
CA GLU A 42 9.30 6.67 11.75
C GLU A 42 9.05 5.40 10.92
N CYS A 43 7.79 5.12 10.68
CA CYS A 43 7.34 3.87 10.04
C CYS A 43 6.45 4.16 8.83
N PRO A 44 7.01 4.72 7.74
CA PRO A 44 6.25 4.98 6.52
C PRO A 44 5.77 3.66 5.89
N MET A 45 4.51 3.63 5.47
CA MET A 45 3.90 2.46 4.83
C MET A 45 2.93 2.89 3.74
N VAL A 46 2.82 2.04 2.73
CA VAL A 46 1.71 2.12 1.78
C VAL A 46 0.46 1.56 2.44
N VAL A 47 -0.62 2.34 2.44
CA VAL A 47 -1.93 1.94 2.94
C VAL A 47 -2.92 2.00 1.79
N MET A 48 -3.59 0.91 1.51
CA MET A 48 -4.57 0.76 0.44
C MET A 48 -5.90 0.30 1.02
N ALA A 49 -6.99 0.57 0.31
CA ALA A 49 -8.30 0.01 0.65
C ALA A 49 -8.97 -0.61 -0.57
N ALA A 50 -9.65 -1.73 -0.35
CA ALA A 50 -10.58 -2.27 -1.33
C ALA A 50 -11.90 -1.48 -1.29
N HIS A 51 -12.57 -1.37 -2.44
CA HIS A 51 -13.80 -0.56 -2.57
C HIS A 51 -15.07 -1.39 -2.84
N SER A 52 -14.90 -2.63 -3.29
CA SER A 52 -16.00 -3.56 -3.54
C SER A 52 -15.55 -5.01 -3.31
N PRO A 53 -16.47 -5.99 -3.18
CA PRO A 53 -16.09 -7.40 -3.07
C PRO A 53 -15.23 -7.89 -4.23
N ALA A 54 -15.55 -7.59 -5.48
CA ALA A 54 -14.72 -7.91 -6.64
C ALA A 54 -13.39 -7.14 -6.62
N GLY A 55 -13.43 -5.86 -6.26
CA GLY A 55 -12.25 -5.00 -6.13
C GLY A 55 -11.23 -5.48 -5.10
N CYS A 56 -11.60 -6.38 -4.18
CA CYS A 56 -10.66 -7.02 -3.27
C CYS A 56 -9.58 -7.81 -4.00
N PHE A 57 -9.91 -8.42 -5.14
CA PHE A 57 -8.93 -9.16 -5.94
C PHE A 57 -7.87 -8.21 -6.52
N ASP A 58 -8.29 -7.13 -7.16
CA ASP A 58 -7.39 -6.13 -7.75
C ASP A 58 -6.54 -5.45 -6.67
N ALA A 59 -7.15 -5.11 -5.54
CA ALA A 59 -6.45 -4.52 -4.40
C ALA A 59 -5.38 -5.45 -3.84
N ALA A 60 -5.66 -6.75 -3.71
CA ALA A 60 -4.69 -7.73 -3.24
C ALA A 60 -3.54 -7.93 -4.24
N PHE A 61 -3.85 -7.99 -5.55
CA PHE A 61 -2.83 -8.07 -6.61
C PHE A 61 -1.92 -6.82 -6.58
N ASN A 62 -2.50 -5.64 -6.54
CA ASN A 62 -1.75 -4.38 -6.53
C ASN A 62 -0.93 -4.21 -5.24
N ALA A 63 -1.46 -4.62 -4.09
CA ALA A 63 -0.71 -4.62 -2.84
C ALA A 63 0.52 -5.54 -2.92
N ALA A 64 0.37 -6.74 -3.48
CA ALA A 64 1.47 -7.67 -3.69
C ALA A 64 2.50 -7.11 -4.69
N LYS A 65 2.04 -6.51 -5.79
CA LYS A 65 2.90 -5.86 -6.79
C LYS A 65 3.74 -4.76 -6.16
N ILE A 66 3.10 -3.82 -5.46
CA ILE A 66 3.79 -2.71 -4.79
C ILE A 66 4.79 -3.25 -3.76
N ALA A 67 4.37 -4.19 -2.91
CA ALA A 67 5.26 -4.76 -1.89
C ALA A 67 6.52 -5.37 -2.50
N LEU A 68 6.37 -6.14 -3.56
CA LEU A 68 7.47 -6.86 -4.21
C LEU A 68 8.39 -5.94 -5.03
N GLU A 69 7.83 -5.00 -5.78
CA GLU A 69 8.62 -4.13 -6.66
C GLU A 69 9.31 -3.00 -5.90
N HIS A 70 8.70 -2.48 -4.82
CA HIS A 70 9.27 -1.41 -4.01
C HIS A 70 9.93 -1.88 -2.71
N MET A 71 9.99 -3.20 -2.45
CA MET A 71 10.60 -3.77 -1.25
C MET A 71 10.11 -3.07 0.03
N THR A 72 8.80 -3.03 0.21
CA THR A 72 8.14 -2.35 1.32
C THR A 72 6.91 -3.13 1.77
N PRO A 73 6.55 -3.10 3.06
CA PRO A 73 5.26 -3.64 3.48
C PRO A 73 4.11 -2.75 2.97
N VAL A 74 2.97 -3.38 2.70
CA VAL A 74 1.71 -2.74 2.33
C VAL A 74 0.62 -3.19 3.30
N LEU A 75 -0.16 -2.25 3.82
CA LEU A 75 -1.37 -2.48 4.58
C LEU A 75 -2.57 -2.39 3.63
N LEU A 76 -3.32 -3.49 3.50
CA LEU A 76 -4.55 -3.52 2.72
C LEU A 76 -5.74 -3.55 3.67
N LEU A 77 -6.48 -2.45 3.71
CA LEU A 77 -7.69 -2.32 4.49
C LEU A 77 -8.88 -2.88 3.71
N THR A 78 -9.61 -3.77 4.35
CA THR A 78 -10.94 -4.22 3.93
C THR A 78 -11.91 -4.00 5.09
N GLU A 79 -13.15 -4.43 4.96
CA GLU A 79 -14.12 -4.28 6.03
C GLU A 79 -15.24 -5.33 5.97
N GLY A 80 -16.03 -5.40 7.03
CA GLY A 80 -17.11 -6.36 7.14
C GLY A 80 -18.18 -6.25 6.05
N PHE A 81 -18.44 -5.06 5.48
CA PHE A 81 -19.36 -4.90 4.35
C PHE A 81 -18.83 -5.62 3.11
N LEU A 82 -17.55 -5.43 2.77
CA LEU A 82 -16.93 -6.10 1.61
C LEU A 82 -16.86 -7.62 1.81
N GLY A 83 -16.56 -8.07 3.04
CA GLY A 83 -16.45 -9.48 3.36
C GLY A 83 -17.79 -10.23 3.42
N ASN A 84 -18.90 -9.53 3.68
CA ASN A 84 -20.26 -10.11 3.72
C ASN A 84 -21.11 -9.75 2.49
N GLY A 85 -20.64 -8.81 1.66
CA GLY A 85 -21.29 -8.41 0.43
C GLY A 85 -21.08 -9.41 -0.70
N SER A 86 -21.84 -9.22 -1.77
CA SER A 86 -21.70 -9.98 -3.00
C SER A 86 -22.00 -9.08 -4.20
N GLU A 87 -21.31 -9.31 -5.29
CA GLU A 87 -21.55 -8.66 -6.56
C GLU A 87 -21.26 -9.62 -7.72
N PRO A 88 -21.85 -9.43 -8.91
CA PRO A 88 -21.43 -10.16 -10.10
C PRO A 88 -19.97 -9.86 -10.42
N TRP A 89 -19.18 -10.90 -10.64
CA TRP A 89 -17.75 -10.77 -10.91
C TRP A 89 -17.33 -11.71 -12.04
N HIS A 90 -16.65 -11.16 -13.04
CA HIS A 90 -16.00 -11.95 -14.06
C HIS A 90 -14.59 -12.32 -13.59
N ILE A 91 -14.29 -13.61 -13.51
CA ILE A 91 -12.94 -14.08 -13.17
C ILE A 91 -11.96 -13.52 -14.21
N PRO A 92 -11.02 -12.66 -13.80
CA PRO A 92 -10.11 -12.04 -14.75
C PRO A 92 -9.09 -13.05 -15.29
N SER A 93 -8.61 -12.79 -16.49
CA SER A 93 -7.45 -13.52 -17.00
C SER A 93 -6.18 -12.95 -16.40
N MET A 94 -5.31 -13.80 -15.86
CA MET A 94 -3.99 -13.35 -15.36
C MET A 94 -3.09 -12.76 -16.46
N LYS A 95 -3.46 -12.95 -17.73
CA LYS A 95 -2.76 -12.32 -18.87
C LYS A 95 -3.03 -10.83 -18.97
N ASP A 96 -4.13 -10.36 -18.37
CA ASP A 96 -4.52 -8.96 -18.38
C ASP A 96 -3.85 -8.16 -17.26
N TYR A 97 -3.16 -8.85 -16.33
CA TYR A 97 -2.42 -8.24 -15.25
C TYR A 97 -0.94 -8.04 -15.61
N PRO A 98 -0.34 -6.92 -15.18
CA PRO A 98 1.08 -6.68 -15.42
C PRO A 98 1.93 -7.75 -14.69
N LYS A 99 3.05 -8.11 -15.31
CA LYS A 99 4.01 -8.99 -14.66
C LYS A 99 4.65 -8.28 -13.48
N ILE A 100 4.65 -8.91 -12.31
CA ILE A 100 5.37 -8.42 -11.14
C ILE A 100 6.87 -8.71 -11.32
N VAL A 101 7.72 -7.68 -11.20
CA VAL A 101 9.17 -7.78 -11.42
C VAL A 101 9.92 -7.28 -10.18
N PRO A 102 10.16 -8.15 -9.18
CA PRO A 102 10.93 -7.77 -8.00
C PRO A 102 12.39 -7.42 -8.36
N PRO A 103 13.01 -6.46 -7.66
CA PRO A 103 14.37 -6.02 -7.93
C PRO A 103 15.40 -7.02 -7.37
N PHE A 104 15.48 -8.22 -7.91
CA PHE A 104 16.40 -9.24 -7.42
C PHE A 104 17.86 -8.81 -7.51
N ALA A 105 18.64 -9.15 -6.45
CA ALA A 105 20.08 -9.10 -6.48
C ALA A 105 20.65 -10.14 -7.48
N GLN A 106 21.90 -9.96 -7.86
CA GLN A 106 22.59 -10.94 -8.71
C GLN A 106 23.58 -11.73 -7.85
N PRO A 107 23.66 -13.06 -7.99
CA PRO A 107 24.60 -13.86 -7.24
C PRO A 107 26.06 -13.51 -7.63
N ASN A 108 26.98 -13.68 -6.69
CA ASN A 108 28.42 -13.46 -6.87
C ASN A 108 28.80 -12.04 -7.33
N THR A 109 27.98 -11.04 -6.99
CA THR A 109 28.31 -9.61 -7.18
C THR A 109 28.61 -8.95 -5.83
N GLU A 110 29.22 -7.76 -5.86
CA GLU A 110 29.33 -6.95 -4.64
C GLU A 110 27.93 -6.52 -4.22
N TYR A 111 27.39 -7.19 -3.19
CA TYR A 111 26.06 -6.94 -2.69
C TYR A 111 26.07 -6.02 -1.48
N LYS A 112 25.37 -4.88 -1.59
CA LYS A 112 25.13 -3.93 -0.50
C LYS A 112 23.64 -3.98 -0.13
N PRO A 113 23.29 -4.54 1.03
CA PRO A 113 21.91 -4.87 1.38
C PRO A 113 20.91 -3.71 1.32
N PHE A 114 21.35 -2.48 1.60
CA PHE A 114 20.51 -1.29 1.60
C PHE A 114 20.97 -0.25 0.56
N GLN A 115 21.76 -0.64 -0.42
CA GLN A 115 22.00 0.19 -1.59
C GLN A 115 20.70 0.29 -2.39
N ARG A 116 20.30 1.52 -2.68
CA ARG A 116 19.02 1.83 -3.29
C ARG A 116 19.13 2.00 -4.79
N ASP A 117 18.09 1.59 -5.46
CA ASP A 117 17.85 1.97 -6.84
C ASP A 117 17.61 3.49 -6.91
N PRO A 118 18.22 4.22 -7.85
CA PRO A 118 18.12 5.69 -7.89
C PRO A 118 16.71 6.20 -8.26
N GLU A 119 15.91 5.41 -8.96
CA GLU A 119 14.58 5.82 -9.39
C GLU A 119 13.53 5.47 -8.34
N THR A 120 13.49 4.20 -7.92
CA THR A 120 12.46 3.68 -7.01
C THR A 120 12.81 3.78 -5.54
N LEU A 121 14.09 3.98 -5.21
CA LEU A 121 14.67 3.83 -3.87
C LEU A 121 14.48 2.44 -3.24
N ALA A 122 14.03 1.46 -4.01
CA ALA A 122 13.95 0.07 -3.57
C ALA A 122 15.37 -0.52 -3.43
N ARG A 123 15.58 -1.31 -2.40
CA ARG A 123 16.80 -2.10 -2.28
C ARG A 123 16.72 -3.35 -3.16
N LYS A 124 17.87 -3.92 -3.54
CA LYS A 124 17.89 -5.21 -4.22
C LYS A 124 17.52 -6.33 -3.25
N TRP A 125 16.71 -7.28 -3.71
CA TRP A 125 16.27 -8.42 -2.92
C TRP A 125 17.19 -9.62 -3.12
N ALA A 126 17.98 -9.94 -2.09
CA ALA A 126 18.71 -11.19 -2.05
C ALA A 126 17.80 -12.30 -1.52
N VAL A 127 17.51 -13.26 -2.37
CA VAL A 127 16.73 -14.43 -2.00
C VAL A 127 17.57 -15.33 -1.07
N PRO A 128 17.01 -15.90 0.00
CA PRO A 128 17.74 -16.82 0.86
C PRO A 128 18.42 -17.95 0.08
N GLY A 129 19.73 -18.17 0.35
CA GLY A 129 20.56 -19.11 -0.38
C GLY A 129 21.29 -18.55 -1.61
N MET A 130 21.09 -17.27 -1.94
CA MET A 130 21.84 -16.62 -3.04
C MET A 130 23.28 -16.38 -2.66
N ALA A 131 24.23 -17.03 -3.34
CA ALA A 131 25.65 -16.96 -3.05
C ALA A 131 26.22 -15.55 -3.21
N GLY A 132 27.03 -15.10 -2.23
CA GLY A 132 27.65 -13.77 -2.20
C GLY A 132 26.70 -12.63 -1.79
N CYS A 133 25.48 -12.96 -1.39
CA CYS A 133 24.48 -11.99 -0.95
C CYS A 133 24.08 -12.19 0.52
N GLU A 134 24.86 -12.94 1.27
CA GLU A 134 24.61 -13.22 2.68
C GLU A 134 24.70 -11.92 3.49
N HIS A 135 23.67 -11.63 4.26
CA HIS A 135 23.60 -10.43 5.09
C HIS A 135 22.70 -10.62 6.30
N ARG A 136 22.89 -9.77 7.29
CA ARG A 136 22.06 -9.79 8.49
C ARG A 136 20.71 -9.12 8.23
N VAL A 137 19.63 -9.85 8.49
CA VAL A 137 18.26 -9.32 8.53
C VAL A 137 17.81 -9.19 9.99
N GLY A 138 17.35 -8.02 10.40
CA GLY A 138 16.94 -7.77 11.78
C GLY A 138 16.53 -6.33 12.01
N GLY A 139 15.90 -6.06 13.16
CA GLY A 139 15.27 -4.77 13.49
C GLY A 139 16.23 -3.65 13.88
N LEU A 140 17.53 -3.92 13.99
CA LEU A 140 18.52 -2.87 14.29
C LEU A 140 18.84 -2.06 13.03
N GLU A 141 18.99 -0.75 13.19
CA GLU A 141 19.38 0.17 12.12
C GLU A 141 20.72 -0.23 11.51
N LYS A 142 20.83 -0.10 10.21
CA LYS A 142 22.03 -0.41 9.42
C LYS A 142 22.30 0.73 8.43
N ASN A 143 23.55 0.81 8.00
CA ASN A 143 23.92 1.67 6.88
C ASN A 143 23.66 0.94 5.52
N HIS A 144 23.95 1.61 4.42
CA HIS A 144 23.76 1.06 3.07
C HIS A 144 24.51 -0.27 2.82
N ASN A 145 25.62 -0.49 3.53
CA ASN A 145 26.40 -1.73 3.43
C ASN A 145 25.86 -2.87 4.33
N GLY A 146 24.77 -2.64 5.06
CA GLY A 146 24.19 -3.63 5.96
C GLY A 146 24.91 -3.77 7.30
N VAL A 147 25.84 -2.87 7.62
CA VAL A 147 26.53 -2.82 8.91
C VAL A 147 25.68 -2.09 9.93
N LEU A 148 25.57 -2.64 11.15
CA LEU A 148 24.87 -2.00 12.25
C LEU A 148 25.45 -0.62 12.53
N SER A 149 24.59 0.36 12.69
CA SER A 149 24.99 1.76 12.91
C SER A 149 24.09 2.42 13.95
N SER A 150 24.72 3.07 14.92
CA SER A 150 24.08 3.98 15.88
C SER A 150 24.41 5.45 15.59
N ASP A 151 25.04 5.73 14.44
CA ASP A 151 25.37 7.08 14.00
C ASP A 151 24.06 7.86 13.69
N PRO A 152 23.82 9.01 14.35
CA PRO A 152 22.63 9.81 14.13
C PRO A 152 22.50 10.36 12.70
N LEU A 153 23.62 10.62 12.01
CA LEU A 153 23.60 11.07 10.62
C LEU A 153 23.14 9.94 9.69
N ASN A 154 23.64 8.72 9.93
CA ASN A 154 23.15 7.54 9.21
C ASN A 154 21.66 7.31 9.46
N HIS A 155 21.21 7.45 10.71
CA HIS A 155 19.80 7.31 11.05
C HIS A 155 18.92 8.31 10.27
N ALA A 156 19.29 9.58 10.26
CA ALA A 156 18.59 10.61 9.52
C ALA A 156 18.47 10.30 8.01
N VAL A 157 19.57 9.81 7.40
CA VAL A 157 19.56 9.41 5.98
C VAL A 157 18.61 8.23 5.75
N MET A 158 18.71 7.18 6.58
CA MET A 158 17.89 5.97 6.39
C MET A 158 16.40 6.23 6.62
N VAL A 159 16.04 7.08 7.58
CA VAL A 159 14.65 7.52 7.81
C VAL A 159 14.12 8.24 6.58
N LYS A 160 14.87 9.22 6.08
CA LYS A 160 14.50 10.01 4.90
C LYS A 160 14.30 9.12 3.68
N GLU A 161 15.24 8.23 3.39
CA GLU A 161 15.17 7.36 2.22
C GLU A 161 14.00 6.36 2.28
N ARG A 162 13.67 5.85 3.47
CA ARG A 162 12.49 4.99 3.65
C ARG A 162 11.19 5.74 3.40
N ASP A 163 11.11 6.98 3.85
CA ASP A 163 9.94 7.83 3.61
C ASP A 163 9.82 8.18 2.12
N GLU A 164 10.88 8.70 1.52
CA GLU A 164 10.91 9.05 0.09
C GLU A 164 10.59 7.84 -0.80
N LYS A 165 11.03 6.64 -0.45
CA LYS A 165 10.68 5.41 -1.17
C LYS A 165 9.17 5.18 -1.18
N VAL A 166 8.51 5.34 -0.04
CA VAL A 166 7.05 5.19 0.05
C VAL A 166 6.35 6.29 -0.74
N GLN A 167 6.82 7.54 -0.67
CA GLN A 167 6.26 8.64 -1.46
C GLN A 167 6.38 8.40 -2.97
N LYS A 168 7.51 7.86 -3.42
CA LYS A 168 7.73 7.53 -4.85
C LYS A 168 6.81 6.44 -5.39
N VAL A 169 6.18 5.63 -4.55
CA VAL A 169 5.16 4.66 -5.01
C VAL A 169 4.04 5.37 -5.78
N ALA A 170 3.74 6.62 -5.45
CA ALA A 170 2.73 7.42 -6.16
C ALA A 170 3.02 7.58 -7.67
N ASP A 171 4.29 7.53 -8.07
CA ASP A 171 4.69 7.64 -9.49
C ASP A 171 4.39 6.37 -10.29
N TYR A 172 4.08 5.25 -9.62
CA TYR A 172 3.89 3.92 -10.20
C TYR A 172 2.47 3.38 -10.05
N ILE A 173 1.55 4.18 -9.52
CA ILE A 173 0.13 3.86 -9.42
C ILE A 173 -0.69 4.81 -10.29
N PRO A 174 -1.88 4.40 -10.75
CA PRO A 174 -2.76 5.29 -11.49
C PRO A 174 -3.09 6.56 -10.70
N GLY A 175 -3.18 7.68 -11.41
CA GLY A 175 -3.66 8.93 -10.82
C GLY A 175 -5.12 8.82 -10.36
N LEU A 176 -5.48 9.65 -9.40
CA LEU A 176 -6.85 9.73 -8.91
C LEU A 176 -7.79 10.22 -10.02
N GLU A 177 -8.80 9.42 -10.34
CA GLU A 177 -9.83 9.80 -11.31
C GLU A 177 -10.98 10.54 -10.64
N VAL A 178 -11.43 11.62 -11.28
CA VAL A 178 -12.61 12.37 -10.87
C VAL A 178 -13.78 11.96 -11.73
N ASN A 179 -14.80 11.39 -11.12
CA ASN A 179 -16.04 11.07 -11.78
C ASN A 179 -16.95 12.31 -11.81
N GLY A 180 -17.10 12.92 -12.99
CA GLY A 180 -17.91 14.11 -13.24
C GLY A 180 -17.11 15.25 -13.86
N PRO A 181 -17.68 16.47 -13.89
CA PRO A 181 -16.99 17.64 -14.42
C PRO A 181 -15.70 17.94 -13.67
N GLU A 182 -14.67 18.38 -14.39
CA GLU A 182 -13.35 18.75 -13.81
C GLU A 182 -13.46 19.93 -12.83
N SER A 183 -14.47 20.75 -12.98
CA SER A 183 -14.77 21.89 -12.09
C SER A 183 -16.24 21.89 -11.71
N GLY A 184 -16.56 22.36 -10.52
CA GLY A 184 -17.93 22.39 -10.01
C GLY A 184 -18.01 23.02 -8.65
N LYS A 185 -19.22 22.97 -8.05
CA LYS A 185 -19.48 23.58 -6.72
C LYS A 185 -19.09 22.66 -5.56
N LEU A 186 -19.05 21.36 -5.80
CA LEU A 186 -18.78 20.39 -4.75
C LEU A 186 -18.02 19.19 -5.31
N LEU A 187 -16.93 18.81 -4.64
CA LEU A 187 -16.23 17.55 -4.82
C LEU A 187 -16.44 16.70 -3.57
N LEU A 188 -17.05 15.52 -3.76
CA LEU A 188 -17.06 14.48 -2.72
C LEU A 188 -15.81 13.62 -2.87
N VAL A 189 -15.17 13.34 -1.74
CA VAL A 189 -14.02 12.43 -1.69
C VAL A 189 -14.37 11.26 -0.79
N GLY A 190 -14.24 10.04 -1.33
CA GLY A 190 -14.51 8.80 -0.61
C GLY A 190 -13.28 7.93 -0.42
N TRP A 191 -13.43 6.89 0.41
CA TRP A 191 -12.40 5.91 0.71
C TRP A 191 -13.03 4.55 0.99
N GLY A 192 -12.38 3.46 0.49
CA GLY A 192 -12.76 2.08 0.82
C GLY A 192 -14.20 1.74 0.41
N GLY A 193 -14.92 1.00 1.23
CA GLY A 193 -16.28 0.51 0.94
C GLY A 193 -17.37 1.58 0.79
N THR A 194 -17.05 2.87 0.90
CA THR A 194 -18.01 3.96 0.66
C THR A 194 -18.26 4.23 -0.83
N PHE A 195 -17.48 3.64 -1.73
CA PHE A 195 -17.55 3.89 -3.18
C PHE A 195 -18.95 3.82 -3.76
N GLY A 196 -19.62 2.68 -3.62
CA GLY A 196 -20.93 2.45 -4.22
C GLY A 196 -22.01 3.40 -3.70
N HIS A 197 -21.98 3.69 -2.40
CA HIS A 197 -22.92 4.60 -1.76
C HIS A 197 -22.75 6.04 -2.26
N LEU A 198 -21.51 6.51 -2.32
CA LEU A 198 -21.20 7.86 -2.80
C LEU A 198 -21.49 8.01 -4.30
N LEU A 199 -21.13 7.01 -5.10
CA LEU A 199 -21.41 7.03 -6.54
C LEU A 199 -22.90 7.11 -6.83
N SER A 200 -23.73 6.31 -6.16
CA SER A 200 -25.18 6.32 -6.31
C SER A 200 -25.78 7.67 -5.91
N ALA A 201 -25.37 8.21 -4.75
CA ALA A 201 -25.82 9.51 -4.28
C ALA A 201 -25.44 10.65 -5.25
N VAL A 202 -24.21 10.63 -5.77
CA VAL A 202 -23.75 11.62 -6.74
C VAL A 202 -24.55 11.54 -8.05
N GLN A 203 -24.81 10.35 -8.54
CA GLN A 203 -25.62 10.15 -9.76
C GLN A 203 -27.03 10.68 -9.60
N GLU A 204 -27.68 10.42 -8.46
CA GLU A 204 -29.03 10.91 -8.14
C GLU A 204 -29.07 12.44 -8.05
N VAL A 205 -28.12 13.05 -7.35
CA VAL A 205 -28.04 14.51 -7.18
C VAL A 205 -27.74 15.20 -8.51
N ARG A 206 -26.88 14.63 -9.35
CA ARG A 206 -26.62 15.13 -10.71
C ARG A 206 -27.86 15.08 -11.58
N ALA A 207 -28.67 14.03 -11.46
CA ALA A 207 -29.92 13.92 -12.22
C ALA A 207 -30.88 15.05 -11.89
N SER A 208 -30.77 15.69 -10.72
CA SER A 208 -31.54 16.91 -10.35
C SER A 208 -30.88 18.22 -10.80
N GLY A 209 -29.75 18.17 -11.53
CA GLY A 209 -29.08 19.33 -12.10
C GLY A 209 -27.95 19.93 -11.23
N ALA A 210 -27.50 19.23 -10.20
CA ALA A 210 -26.41 19.73 -9.36
C ALA A 210 -25.03 19.53 -10.01
N GLU A 211 -24.15 20.51 -9.80
CA GLU A 211 -22.74 20.49 -10.23
C GLU A 211 -21.87 19.86 -9.15
N ILE A 212 -21.81 18.54 -9.14
CA ILE A 212 -21.09 17.75 -8.15
C ILE A 212 -20.17 16.74 -8.82
N SER A 213 -18.97 16.57 -8.30
CA SER A 213 -17.99 15.58 -8.71
C SER A 213 -17.63 14.64 -7.57
N PHE A 214 -17.08 13.49 -7.91
CA PHE A 214 -16.75 12.44 -6.96
C PHE A 214 -15.36 11.86 -7.28
N ALA A 215 -14.51 11.75 -6.26
CA ALA A 215 -13.22 11.10 -6.30
C ALA A 215 -13.14 10.02 -5.22
N HIS A 216 -12.51 8.89 -5.55
CA HIS A 216 -12.42 7.76 -4.62
C HIS A 216 -11.08 7.07 -4.71
#